data_7dd93c6a3da43fa456bf6735f5f6af17
#
_entry.id   7dd93c6a3da43fa456bf6735f5f6af17
#
_cell.length_a   1.000
_cell.length_b   1.000
_cell.length_c   1.000
_cell.angle_alpha   90.00
_cell.angle_beta   90.00
_cell.angle_gamma   90.00
#
_symmetry.space_group_name_H-M   'P 1'
#
loop_
_entity.id
_entity.type
_entity.pdbx_description
1 polymer ?
#
loop_
_entity_poly.entity_id
_entity_poly.type
_entity_poly.pdbx_seq_one_letter_code
_entity_poly.pdbx_strand_id
1 'polypeptide(L)'
;MKVSICMAANPYQTPADYKSVLSLRETVVAIKKIKDFFENALAEALSLTRVSAPLFVRPESGLNDNLNGIERPVSFDAKHFNGATVEVVQSLAKWKRMALGRYGFGLGEGLYTDMNAIRRDEEPDNLHSIYVDQWDWEMVISKEQRNLDTLKGVVNKIYYVFKRAQDYITGLFPSLPRYLPDEITFITTQELEDMYPDFTPKQRETAFSKIHKAVCLMQIGDKLRSGQPHDGRAPDYDDWSLNCDIIFYYPVLDTAFEVSSMGVRVDEK
;
A
#
# COMPACT_ATOMS: atom_id res chain seq x y z
N MET A 1 -3.34 -47.22 -2.20
CA MET A 1 -3.44 -45.96 -2.93
C MET A 1 -2.60 -44.93 -2.16
N LYS A 2 -1.37 -44.65 -2.61
CA LYS A 2 -0.51 -43.62 -1.97
C LYS A 2 -0.99 -42.25 -2.45
N VAL A 3 -1.59 -41.46 -1.55
CA VAL A 3 -1.88 -40.09 -1.79
C VAL A 3 -0.53 -39.33 -1.70
N SER A 4 0.03 -38.98 -2.85
CA SER A 4 1.20 -38.10 -2.91
C SER A 4 0.69 -36.70 -2.57
N ILE A 5 0.89 -36.25 -1.34
CA ILE A 5 0.72 -34.85 -0.99
C ILE A 5 1.87 -34.12 -1.67
N CYS A 6 1.57 -33.46 -2.79
CA CYS A 6 2.48 -32.48 -3.38
C CYS A 6 2.58 -31.33 -2.34
N MET A 7 3.62 -31.31 -1.54
CA MET A 7 3.92 -30.13 -0.72
C MET A 7 4.21 -29.01 -1.70
N ALA A 8 3.38 -27.97 -1.69
CA ALA A 8 3.69 -26.72 -2.35
C ALA A 8 5.07 -26.27 -1.84
N ALA A 9 5.91 -25.74 -2.75
CA ALA A 9 7.19 -25.17 -2.36
C ALA A 9 6.92 -24.13 -1.26
N ASN A 10 7.79 -24.09 -0.23
CA ASN A 10 7.66 -23.09 0.84
C ASN A 10 7.75 -21.68 0.19
N PRO A 11 6.70 -20.87 0.24
CA PRO A 11 6.71 -19.55 -0.37
C PRO A 11 7.64 -18.57 0.37
N TYR A 12 7.98 -18.91 1.62
CA TYR A 12 8.85 -18.07 2.45
C TYR A 12 10.32 -18.41 2.19
N GLN A 13 11.06 -17.41 1.74
CA GLN A 13 12.49 -17.53 1.48
C GLN A 13 13.28 -16.74 2.52
N THR A 14 14.24 -17.37 3.14
CA THR A 14 15.21 -16.70 4.01
C THR A 14 16.58 -16.96 3.43
N PRO A 15 17.38 -15.92 3.08
CA PRO A 15 18.76 -16.11 2.64
C PRO A 15 19.54 -16.94 3.66
N ALA A 16 20.37 -17.88 3.19
CA ALA A 16 21.04 -18.86 4.06
C ALA A 16 21.98 -18.22 5.09
N ASP A 17 22.51 -17.04 4.78
CA ASP A 17 23.43 -16.25 5.61
C ASP A 17 22.71 -15.14 6.40
N TYR A 18 21.39 -15.00 6.27
CA TYR A 18 20.63 -13.96 6.98
C TYR A 18 20.71 -14.14 8.49
N LYS A 19 21.06 -13.05 9.17
CA LYS A 19 21.00 -12.95 10.64
C LYS A 19 20.28 -11.67 11.01
N SER A 20 19.25 -11.78 11.84
CA SER A 20 18.60 -10.61 12.40
C SER A 20 19.58 -9.79 13.23
N VAL A 21 19.61 -8.49 13.01
CA VAL A 21 20.44 -7.55 13.80
C VAL A 21 19.80 -7.16 15.12
N LEU A 22 18.52 -7.45 15.30
CA LEU A 22 17.77 -7.26 16.54
C LEU A 22 17.31 -8.61 17.08
N SER A 23 17.25 -8.76 18.40
CA SER A 23 16.56 -9.88 19.05
C SER A 23 15.05 -9.81 18.76
N LEU A 24 14.31 -10.92 18.93
CA LEU A 24 12.86 -10.94 18.77
C LEU A 24 12.14 -9.88 19.62
N ARG A 25 12.60 -9.70 20.86
CA ARG A 25 12.02 -8.69 21.77
C ARG A 25 12.29 -7.27 21.29
N GLU A 26 13.49 -6.97 20.85
CA GLU A 26 13.83 -5.66 20.26
C GLU A 26 13.04 -5.41 18.99
N THR A 27 12.86 -6.43 18.15
CA THR A 27 12.08 -6.33 16.91
C THR A 27 10.64 -5.92 17.19
N VAL A 28 9.92 -6.56 18.11
CA VAL A 28 8.52 -6.17 18.41
C VAL A 28 8.42 -4.78 19.05
N VAL A 29 9.43 -4.39 19.85
CA VAL A 29 9.50 -3.02 20.39
C VAL A 29 9.78 -2.01 19.29
N ALA A 30 10.70 -2.30 18.36
CA ALA A 30 11.04 -1.44 17.23
C ALA A 30 9.84 -1.25 16.30
N ILE A 31 9.10 -2.32 15.97
CA ILE A 31 7.86 -2.25 15.18
C ILE A 31 6.85 -1.30 15.82
N LYS A 32 6.59 -1.43 17.13
CA LYS A 32 5.65 -0.54 17.83
C LYS A 32 6.13 0.91 17.80
N LYS A 33 7.41 1.15 18.04
CA LYS A 33 8.01 2.49 18.05
C LYS A 33 7.93 3.18 16.70
N ILE A 34 8.28 2.47 15.61
CA ILE A 34 8.23 3.04 14.26
C ILE A 34 6.80 3.28 13.81
N LYS A 35 5.86 2.39 14.16
CA LYS A 35 4.44 2.56 13.85
C LYS A 35 3.88 3.83 14.52
N ASP A 36 4.09 4.01 15.81
CA ASP A 36 3.62 5.21 16.53
C ASP A 36 4.21 6.50 15.96
N PHE A 37 5.50 6.49 15.66
CA PHE A 37 6.17 7.65 15.07
C PHE A 37 5.61 7.99 13.68
N PHE A 38 5.52 6.96 12.79
CA PHE A 38 5.10 7.17 11.41
C PHE A 38 3.66 7.65 11.31
N GLU A 39 2.74 7.05 12.08
CA GLU A 39 1.34 7.42 12.14
C GLU A 39 1.16 8.91 12.46
N ASN A 40 1.79 9.38 13.53
CA ASN A 40 1.69 10.78 13.94
C ASN A 40 2.34 11.73 12.93
N ALA A 41 3.52 11.37 12.42
CA ALA A 41 4.25 12.19 11.44
C ALA A 41 3.51 12.27 10.10
N LEU A 42 2.85 11.21 9.65
CA LEU A 42 2.02 11.18 8.45
C LEU A 42 0.79 12.07 8.63
N ALA A 43 0.10 11.94 9.74
CA ALA A 43 -1.08 12.75 10.07
C ALA A 43 -0.75 14.25 10.06
N GLU A 44 0.38 14.63 10.67
CA GLU A 44 0.89 16.02 10.66
C GLU A 44 1.21 16.49 9.24
N ALA A 45 1.96 15.69 8.46
CA ALA A 45 2.45 16.07 7.13
C ALA A 45 1.33 16.28 6.10
N LEU A 46 0.22 15.56 6.24
CA LEU A 46 -0.91 15.58 5.31
C LEU A 46 -2.19 16.20 5.90
N SER A 47 -2.14 16.78 7.11
CA SER A 47 -3.31 17.36 7.80
C SER A 47 -4.46 16.37 7.95
N LEU A 48 -4.14 15.16 8.44
CA LEU A 48 -5.11 14.07 8.59
C LEU A 48 -5.64 13.99 10.02
N THR A 49 -6.93 13.71 10.15
CA THR A 49 -7.59 13.39 11.41
C THR A 49 -7.82 11.88 11.50
N ARG A 50 -7.43 11.25 12.61
CA ARG A 50 -7.73 9.84 12.84
C ARG A 50 -9.23 9.62 13.06
N VAL A 51 -9.78 8.67 12.33
CA VAL A 51 -11.18 8.23 12.49
C VAL A 51 -11.25 6.72 12.67
N SER A 52 -12.32 6.24 13.31
CA SER A 52 -12.57 4.80 13.42
C SER A 52 -13.34 4.32 12.20
N ALA A 53 -12.82 3.31 11.53
CA ALA A 53 -13.47 2.66 10.39
C ALA A 53 -14.11 1.32 10.78
N PRO A 54 -15.10 0.83 10.01
CA PRO A 54 -15.68 -0.49 10.24
C PRO A 54 -14.66 -1.60 9.89
N LEU A 55 -14.66 -2.67 10.67
CA LEU A 55 -13.95 -3.91 10.33
C LEU A 55 -14.72 -4.74 9.30
N PHE A 56 -16.05 -4.63 9.31
CA PHE A 56 -16.94 -5.34 8.39
C PHE A 56 -18.14 -4.46 8.02
N VAL A 57 -18.69 -4.70 6.86
CA VAL A 57 -19.82 -3.96 6.30
C VAL A 57 -20.87 -4.93 5.74
N ARG A 58 -22.07 -4.44 5.51
CA ARG A 58 -23.08 -5.20 4.75
C ARG A 58 -22.76 -5.15 3.25
N PRO A 59 -22.90 -6.26 2.50
CA PRO A 59 -22.71 -6.25 1.04
C PRO A 59 -23.53 -5.17 0.34
N GLU A 60 -24.80 -4.98 0.76
CA GLU A 60 -25.74 -4.02 0.16
C GLU A 60 -25.31 -2.56 0.34
N SER A 61 -24.39 -2.29 1.26
CA SER A 61 -23.85 -0.93 1.44
C SER A 61 -22.99 -0.46 0.27
N GLY A 62 -22.44 -1.39 -0.50
CA GLY A 62 -21.47 -1.10 -1.56
C GLY A 62 -20.14 -0.51 -1.08
N LEU A 63 -19.88 -0.55 0.23
CA LEU A 63 -18.71 0.07 0.85
C LEU A 63 -17.49 -0.86 0.92
N ASN A 64 -17.68 -2.18 0.73
CA ASN A 64 -16.54 -3.09 0.59
C ASN A 64 -15.94 -2.94 -0.82
N ASP A 65 -14.66 -3.23 -0.93
CA ASP A 65 -13.91 -3.11 -2.16
C ASP A 65 -13.51 -4.51 -2.64
N ASN A 66 -13.74 -4.80 -3.90
CA ASN A 66 -13.35 -6.06 -4.52
C ASN A 66 -11.95 -5.98 -5.15
N LEU A 67 -11.14 -4.98 -4.77
CA LEU A 67 -9.79 -4.74 -5.25
C LEU A 67 -9.74 -4.65 -6.79
N ASN A 68 -9.26 -5.70 -7.45
CA ASN A 68 -9.23 -5.78 -8.93
C ASN A 68 -10.57 -6.27 -9.54
N GLY A 69 -11.59 -6.52 -8.70
CA GLY A 69 -12.93 -6.93 -9.11
C GLY A 69 -13.18 -8.44 -9.13
N ILE A 70 -12.20 -9.25 -8.75
CA ILE A 70 -12.29 -10.72 -8.76
C ILE A 70 -12.12 -11.34 -7.37
N GLU A 71 -11.55 -10.63 -6.42
CA GLU A 71 -11.27 -11.11 -5.08
C GLU A 71 -12.55 -11.24 -4.26
N ARG A 72 -12.65 -12.33 -3.53
CA ARG A 72 -13.82 -12.66 -2.71
C ARG A 72 -13.62 -12.20 -1.27
N PRO A 73 -14.58 -11.48 -0.65
CA PRO A 73 -14.49 -11.13 0.75
C PRO A 73 -14.67 -12.35 1.66
N VAL A 74 -14.16 -12.28 2.88
CA VAL A 74 -14.58 -13.17 3.98
C VAL A 74 -15.91 -12.68 4.49
N SER A 75 -16.94 -13.55 4.45
CA SER A 75 -18.28 -13.24 4.93
C SER A 75 -18.70 -14.15 6.06
N PHE A 76 -19.57 -13.62 6.94
CA PHE A 76 -20.18 -14.35 8.03
C PHE A 76 -21.54 -13.76 8.36
N ASP A 77 -22.37 -14.50 9.11
CA ASP A 77 -23.61 -14.00 9.68
C ASP A 77 -23.41 -13.63 11.17
N ALA A 78 -24.19 -12.69 11.66
CA ALA A 78 -24.17 -12.32 13.06
C ALA A 78 -25.58 -12.39 13.66
N LYS A 79 -25.70 -13.00 14.82
CA LYS A 79 -26.98 -13.23 15.51
C LYS A 79 -27.84 -11.97 15.64
N HIS A 80 -27.21 -10.84 15.97
CA HIS A 80 -27.93 -9.56 16.14
C HIS A 80 -28.41 -8.90 14.85
N PHE A 81 -27.96 -9.39 13.69
CA PHE A 81 -28.39 -8.89 12.38
C PHE A 81 -29.46 -9.80 11.75
N ASN A 82 -30.16 -10.61 12.57
CA ASN A 82 -31.19 -11.56 12.11
C ASN A 82 -30.69 -12.50 11.00
N GLY A 83 -29.43 -12.94 11.08
CA GLY A 83 -28.81 -13.79 10.07
C GLY A 83 -28.37 -13.08 8.78
N ALA A 84 -28.43 -11.75 8.73
CA ALA A 84 -27.90 -11.01 7.59
C ALA A 84 -26.38 -11.21 7.46
N THR A 85 -25.92 -11.39 6.23
CA THR A 85 -24.49 -11.51 5.90
C THR A 85 -23.79 -10.18 6.08
N VAL A 86 -22.57 -10.24 6.63
CA VAL A 86 -21.62 -9.14 6.67
C VAL A 86 -20.28 -9.60 6.10
N GLU A 87 -19.51 -8.70 5.57
CA GLU A 87 -18.21 -8.95 4.93
C GLU A 87 -17.11 -8.20 5.65
N VAL A 88 -16.00 -8.90 5.96
CA VAL A 88 -14.78 -8.23 6.41
C VAL A 88 -14.24 -7.39 5.25
N VAL A 89 -13.83 -6.17 5.54
CA VAL A 89 -13.34 -5.27 4.50
C VAL A 89 -12.05 -5.81 3.87
N GLN A 90 -11.90 -5.60 2.56
CA GLN A 90 -10.67 -5.85 1.80
C GLN A 90 -9.90 -4.55 1.57
N SER A 91 -10.60 -3.42 1.49
CA SER A 91 -10.10 -2.06 1.43
C SER A 91 -11.17 -1.10 1.96
N LEU A 92 -10.77 0.09 2.37
CA LEU A 92 -11.66 1.15 2.85
C LEU A 92 -11.77 2.34 1.88
N ALA A 93 -11.31 2.21 0.63
CA ALA A 93 -11.30 3.32 -0.33
C ALA A 93 -12.69 3.96 -0.49
N LYS A 94 -13.72 3.15 -0.72
CA LYS A 94 -15.11 3.63 -0.86
C LYS A 94 -15.66 4.21 0.43
N TRP A 95 -15.37 3.55 1.56
CA TRP A 95 -15.81 4.03 2.88
C TRP A 95 -15.17 5.38 3.25
N LYS A 96 -13.86 5.53 3.03
CA LYS A 96 -13.15 6.79 3.33
C LYS A 96 -13.72 7.96 2.54
N ARG A 97 -13.96 7.77 1.23
CA ARG A 97 -14.59 8.79 0.38
C ARG A 97 -15.96 9.22 0.90
N MET A 98 -16.81 8.27 1.30
CA MET A 98 -18.07 8.56 1.96
C MET A 98 -17.88 9.29 3.31
N ALA A 99 -16.90 8.85 4.10
CA ALA A 99 -16.64 9.41 5.43
C ALA A 99 -16.14 10.86 5.37
N LEU A 100 -15.31 11.22 4.37
CA LEU A 100 -14.90 12.63 4.15
C LEU A 100 -16.12 13.56 4.05
N GLY A 101 -17.07 13.22 3.19
CA GLY A 101 -18.31 14.01 3.04
C GLY A 101 -19.19 13.98 4.30
N ARG A 102 -19.37 12.80 4.90
CA ARG A 102 -20.23 12.64 6.08
C ARG A 102 -19.71 13.37 7.32
N TYR A 103 -18.41 13.46 7.48
CA TYR A 103 -17.77 14.14 8.63
C TYR A 103 -17.45 15.60 8.34
N GLY A 104 -17.71 16.10 7.12
CA GLY A 104 -17.57 17.50 6.76
C GLY A 104 -16.13 17.97 6.62
N PHE A 105 -15.22 17.12 6.13
CA PHE A 105 -13.84 17.52 5.84
C PHE A 105 -13.78 18.52 4.68
N GLY A 106 -13.02 19.59 4.87
CA GLY A 106 -12.81 20.66 3.89
C GLY A 106 -11.59 20.46 3.01
N LEU A 107 -11.42 21.39 2.06
CA LEU A 107 -10.27 21.40 1.16
C LEU A 107 -8.93 21.41 1.93
N GLY A 108 -8.03 20.50 1.57
CA GLY A 108 -6.72 20.35 2.21
C GLY A 108 -6.74 19.59 3.53
N GLU A 109 -7.91 19.16 3.99
CA GLU A 109 -8.09 18.29 5.15
C GLU A 109 -8.29 16.84 4.72
N GLY A 110 -8.03 15.91 5.61
CA GLY A 110 -8.23 14.50 5.34
C GLY A 110 -8.42 13.67 6.60
N LEU A 111 -8.68 12.40 6.37
CA LEU A 111 -8.79 11.40 7.43
C LEU A 111 -7.79 10.26 7.21
N TYR A 112 -7.45 9.57 8.27
CA TYR A 112 -6.81 8.25 8.21
C TYR A 112 -7.44 7.32 9.25
N THR A 113 -7.23 6.04 9.03
CA THR A 113 -7.68 4.98 9.93
C THR A 113 -6.69 3.84 9.97
N ASP A 114 -6.67 3.13 11.10
CA ASP A 114 -5.98 1.84 11.22
C ASP A 114 -6.88 0.78 10.57
N MET A 115 -6.68 0.54 9.29
CA MET A 115 -7.43 -0.49 8.58
C MET A 115 -6.90 -1.87 8.94
N ASN A 116 -7.81 -2.77 9.30
CA ASN A 116 -7.54 -4.20 9.40
C ASN A 116 -8.39 -4.90 8.34
N ALA A 117 -7.77 -5.61 7.43
CA ALA A 117 -8.43 -6.29 6.33
C ALA A 117 -8.04 -7.76 6.24
N ILE A 118 -8.89 -8.58 5.64
CA ILE A 118 -8.58 -9.97 5.32
C ILE A 118 -8.77 -10.17 3.83
N ARG A 119 -7.68 -10.47 3.14
CA ARG A 119 -7.64 -10.79 1.71
C ARG A 119 -7.53 -12.30 1.55
N ARG A 120 -8.67 -12.99 1.53
CA ARG A 120 -8.72 -14.47 1.59
C ARG A 120 -8.12 -15.16 0.37
N ASP A 121 -8.06 -14.48 -0.76
CA ASP A 121 -7.54 -15.03 -2.01
C ASP A 121 -6.07 -14.61 -2.26
N GLU A 122 -5.42 -13.97 -1.26
CA GLU A 122 -4.01 -13.64 -1.32
C GLU A 122 -3.12 -14.88 -1.32
N GLU A 123 -2.07 -14.88 -2.11
CA GLU A 123 -1.00 -15.88 -2.08
C GLU A 123 0.13 -15.40 -1.17
N PRO A 124 0.22 -15.90 0.09
CA PRO A 124 1.20 -15.39 1.04
C PRO A 124 2.63 -15.73 0.62
N ASP A 125 3.52 -14.74 0.77
CA ASP A 125 4.96 -14.87 0.61
C ASP A 125 5.71 -14.06 1.68
N ASN A 126 6.97 -13.71 1.45
CA ASN A 126 7.74 -12.88 2.39
C ASN A 126 7.19 -11.46 2.55
N LEU A 127 6.42 -10.95 1.58
CA LEU A 127 5.95 -9.57 1.51
C LEU A 127 4.42 -9.46 1.59
N HIS A 128 3.68 -10.53 1.26
CA HIS A 128 2.23 -10.55 1.21
C HIS A 128 1.64 -11.44 2.30
N SER A 129 0.53 -11.01 2.89
CA SER A 129 -0.18 -11.71 3.95
C SER A 129 -1.69 -11.64 3.73
N ILE A 130 -2.40 -12.69 4.12
CA ILE A 130 -3.88 -12.73 4.15
C ILE A 130 -4.42 -11.63 5.07
N TYR A 131 -3.77 -11.38 6.21
CA TYR A 131 -4.10 -10.27 7.09
C TYR A 131 -3.31 -9.02 6.69
N VAL A 132 -4.03 -7.92 6.50
CA VAL A 132 -3.47 -6.63 6.10
C VAL A 132 -3.77 -5.59 7.18
N ASP A 133 -2.73 -4.90 7.60
CA ASP A 133 -2.73 -3.81 8.58
C ASP A 133 -2.12 -2.57 7.89
N GLN A 134 -2.95 -1.54 7.64
CA GLN A 134 -2.54 -0.34 6.90
C GLN A 134 -3.01 0.93 7.63
N TRP A 135 -2.21 2.01 7.56
CA TRP A 135 -2.76 3.35 7.69
C TRP A 135 -3.37 3.74 6.35
N ASP A 136 -4.67 3.69 6.31
CA ASP A 136 -5.44 3.98 5.11
C ASP A 136 -6.01 5.40 5.20
N TRP A 137 -5.61 6.28 4.28
CA TRP A 137 -5.91 7.70 4.33
C TRP A 137 -6.62 8.18 3.07
N GLU A 138 -7.31 9.33 3.20
CA GLU A 138 -7.98 10.03 2.11
C GLU A 138 -7.99 11.52 2.41
N MET A 139 -7.76 12.39 1.41
CA MET A 139 -7.68 13.84 1.56
C MET A 139 -8.55 14.53 0.50
N VAL A 140 -9.16 15.66 0.87
CA VAL A 140 -9.95 16.50 -0.05
C VAL A 140 -9.02 17.42 -0.81
N ILE A 141 -9.05 17.34 -2.14
CA ILE A 141 -8.33 18.23 -3.05
C ILE A 141 -9.30 19.00 -3.95
N SER A 142 -8.87 20.16 -4.46
CA SER A 142 -9.66 20.91 -5.44
C SER A 142 -9.52 20.27 -6.84
N LYS A 143 -10.38 20.72 -7.76
CA LYS A 143 -10.31 20.29 -9.16
C LYS A 143 -9.00 20.70 -9.82
N GLU A 144 -8.49 21.87 -9.50
CA GLU A 144 -7.21 22.41 -10.02
C GLU A 144 -6.01 21.62 -9.51
N GLN A 145 -6.15 20.96 -8.35
CA GLN A 145 -5.12 20.11 -7.76
C GLN A 145 -5.10 18.69 -8.36
N ARG A 146 -6.02 18.33 -9.26
CA ARG A 146 -6.02 17.06 -9.98
C ARG A 146 -4.93 17.05 -11.07
N ASN A 147 -3.68 16.93 -10.68
CA ASN A 147 -2.53 16.94 -11.59
C ASN A 147 -1.33 16.20 -10.98
N LEU A 148 -0.34 15.88 -11.81
CA LEU A 148 0.87 15.15 -11.40
C LEU A 148 1.73 15.93 -10.39
N ASP A 149 1.72 17.27 -10.43
CA ASP A 149 2.52 18.08 -9.48
C ASP A 149 1.97 17.94 -8.06
N THR A 150 0.64 17.92 -7.90
CA THR A 150 -0.02 17.63 -6.62
C THR A 150 0.32 16.21 -6.14
N LEU A 151 0.23 15.21 -7.01
CA LEU A 151 0.58 13.83 -6.67
C LEU A 151 2.03 13.74 -6.19
N LYS A 152 2.97 14.28 -6.97
CA LYS A 152 4.40 14.31 -6.61
C LYS A 152 4.66 15.08 -5.31
N GLY A 153 3.94 16.17 -5.08
CA GLY A 153 4.01 16.96 -3.85
C GLY A 153 3.60 16.14 -2.62
N VAL A 154 2.53 15.35 -2.73
CA VAL A 154 2.07 14.44 -1.66
C VAL A 154 3.09 13.32 -1.44
N VAL A 155 3.58 12.69 -2.52
CA VAL A 155 4.62 11.66 -2.44
C VAL A 155 5.87 12.17 -1.73
N ASN A 156 6.36 13.37 -2.06
CA ASN A 156 7.52 13.95 -1.40
C ASN A 156 7.30 14.19 0.11
N LYS A 157 6.09 14.62 0.52
CA LYS A 157 5.75 14.75 1.95
C LYS A 157 5.79 13.39 2.65
N ILE A 158 5.21 12.35 2.06
CA ILE A 158 5.21 10.98 2.60
C ILE A 158 6.64 10.44 2.65
N TYR A 159 7.43 10.66 1.59
CA TYR A 159 8.82 10.23 1.56
C TYR A 159 9.66 10.90 2.66
N TYR A 160 9.43 12.18 2.91
CA TYR A 160 10.07 12.88 4.02
C TYR A 160 9.70 12.27 5.38
N VAL A 161 8.45 11.81 5.56
CA VAL A 161 8.04 11.06 6.76
C VAL A 161 8.81 9.74 6.87
N PHE A 162 9.00 8.99 5.79
CA PHE A 162 9.84 7.79 5.79
C PHE A 162 11.29 8.09 6.18
N LYS A 163 11.87 9.17 5.68
CA LYS A 163 13.23 9.61 6.06
C LYS A 163 13.31 9.89 7.56
N ARG A 164 12.38 10.66 8.11
CA ARG A 164 12.30 10.94 9.56
C ARG A 164 12.11 9.65 10.37
N ALA A 165 11.29 8.73 9.90
CA ALA A 165 11.07 7.44 10.56
C ALA A 165 12.35 6.59 10.57
N GLN A 166 13.12 6.57 9.46
CA GLN A 166 14.43 5.93 9.42
C GLN A 166 15.38 6.55 10.45
N ASP A 167 15.47 7.88 10.51
CA ASP A 167 16.31 8.57 11.48
C ASP A 167 15.91 8.27 12.93
N TYR A 168 14.61 8.28 13.21
CA TYR A 168 14.08 7.96 14.53
C TYR A 168 14.43 6.54 14.96
N ILE A 169 14.14 5.54 14.10
CA ILE A 169 14.35 4.14 14.49
C ILE A 169 15.83 3.76 14.56
N THR A 170 16.68 4.29 13.68
CA THR A 170 18.14 4.06 13.75
C THR A 170 18.79 4.81 14.91
N GLY A 171 18.19 5.91 15.38
CA GLY A 171 18.59 6.58 16.62
C GLY A 171 18.33 5.73 17.86
N LEU A 172 17.22 4.99 17.90
CA LEU A 172 16.86 4.07 18.98
C LEU A 172 17.60 2.72 18.90
N PHE A 173 17.84 2.23 17.71
CA PHE A 173 18.50 0.95 17.41
C PHE A 173 19.65 1.17 16.41
N PRO A 174 20.83 1.60 16.89
CA PRO A 174 21.95 1.96 16.00
C PRO A 174 22.50 0.80 15.15
N SER A 175 22.15 -0.45 15.48
CA SER A 175 22.50 -1.63 14.67
C SER A 175 21.69 -1.73 13.36
N LEU A 176 20.56 -1.01 13.25
CA LEU A 176 19.76 -0.99 12.03
C LEU A 176 20.45 -0.13 10.96
N PRO A 177 20.54 -0.62 9.74
CA PRO A 177 21.13 0.13 8.64
C PRO A 177 20.18 1.22 8.11
N ARG A 178 20.77 2.20 7.42
CA ARG A 178 20.04 3.23 6.67
C ARG A 178 20.02 2.84 5.20
N TYR A 179 18.85 2.81 4.60
CA TYR A 179 18.66 2.37 3.21
C TYR A 179 18.15 3.48 2.27
N LEU A 180 17.40 4.45 2.81
CA LEU A 180 16.71 5.43 1.99
C LEU A 180 17.65 6.53 1.51
N PRO A 181 17.66 6.85 0.19
CA PRO A 181 18.40 7.97 -0.37
C PRO A 181 17.81 9.32 0.07
N ASP A 182 18.45 10.42 -0.31
CA ASP A 182 17.96 11.75 0.06
C ASP A 182 16.67 12.12 -0.66
N GLU A 183 16.50 11.68 -1.89
CA GLU A 183 15.34 11.94 -2.72
C GLU A 183 14.74 10.66 -3.29
N ILE A 184 13.43 10.66 -3.52
CA ILE A 184 12.72 9.61 -4.23
C ILE A 184 12.78 9.86 -5.74
N THR A 185 12.99 8.82 -6.53
CA THR A 185 13.02 8.90 -8.00
C THR A 185 11.65 8.64 -8.57
N PHE A 186 11.15 9.53 -9.42
CA PHE A 186 9.88 9.39 -10.13
C PHE A 186 10.08 8.78 -11.51
N ILE A 187 9.23 7.82 -11.87
CA ILE A 187 9.20 7.19 -13.20
C ILE A 187 7.77 6.73 -13.51
N THR A 188 7.39 6.77 -14.78
CA THR A 188 6.13 6.19 -15.24
C THR A 188 6.31 4.71 -15.59
N THR A 189 5.20 3.95 -15.58
CA THR A 189 5.21 2.55 -16.01
C THR A 189 5.69 2.39 -17.45
N GLN A 190 5.35 3.34 -18.34
CA GLN A 190 5.79 3.31 -19.73
C GLN A 190 7.29 3.57 -19.87
N GLU A 191 7.84 4.58 -19.17
CA GLU A 191 9.29 4.82 -19.18
C GLU A 191 10.06 3.60 -18.64
N LEU A 192 9.52 2.94 -17.62
CA LEU A 192 10.12 1.74 -17.05
C LEU A 192 10.08 0.56 -18.04
N GLU A 193 9.00 0.40 -18.83
CA GLU A 193 8.93 -0.58 -19.91
C GLU A 193 9.94 -0.26 -21.01
N ASP A 194 10.04 0.99 -21.44
CA ASP A 194 10.96 1.42 -22.49
C ASP A 194 12.44 1.16 -22.11
N MET A 195 12.76 1.28 -20.80
CA MET A 195 14.10 0.99 -20.27
C MET A 195 14.41 -0.52 -20.19
N TYR A 196 13.42 -1.35 -19.91
CA TYR A 196 13.55 -2.80 -19.71
C TYR A 196 12.47 -3.58 -20.48
N PRO A 197 12.48 -3.54 -21.83
CA PRO A 197 11.38 -4.09 -22.63
C PRO A 197 11.20 -5.61 -22.45
N ASP A 198 12.28 -6.34 -22.24
CA ASP A 198 12.29 -7.80 -22.12
C ASP A 198 11.99 -8.32 -20.70
N PHE A 199 11.85 -7.40 -19.71
CA PHE A 199 11.62 -7.78 -18.32
C PHE A 199 10.12 -7.82 -18.02
N THR A 200 9.73 -8.71 -17.12
CA THR A 200 8.39 -8.67 -16.50
C THR A 200 8.24 -7.42 -15.64
N PRO A 201 7.01 -6.96 -15.34
CA PRO A 201 6.79 -5.80 -14.47
C PRO A 201 7.59 -5.85 -13.16
N LYS A 202 7.53 -6.96 -12.43
CA LYS A 202 8.28 -7.13 -11.15
C LYS A 202 9.79 -7.15 -11.32
N GLN A 203 10.30 -7.65 -12.45
CA GLN A 203 11.72 -7.56 -12.76
C GLN A 203 12.15 -6.12 -13.07
N ARG A 204 11.30 -5.34 -13.76
CA ARG A 204 11.51 -3.91 -14.02
C ARG A 204 11.61 -3.12 -12.72
N GLU A 205 10.63 -3.30 -11.83
CA GLU A 205 10.61 -2.68 -10.49
C GLU A 205 11.87 -3.00 -9.71
N THR A 206 12.24 -4.29 -9.65
CA THR A 206 13.42 -4.75 -8.91
C THR A 206 14.71 -4.16 -9.49
N ALA A 207 14.89 -4.21 -10.82
CA ALA A 207 16.07 -3.68 -11.46
C ALA A 207 16.23 -2.18 -11.24
N PHE A 208 15.15 -1.42 -11.39
CA PHE A 208 15.18 0.03 -11.24
C PHE A 208 15.34 0.45 -9.77
N SER A 209 14.57 -0.16 -8.86
CA SER A 209 14.69 0.13 -7.42
C SER A 209 16.03 -0.29 -6.83
N LYS A 210 16.68 -1.32 -7.37
CA LYS A 210 18.03 -1.73 -6.99
C LYS A 210 19.06 -0.62 -7.19
N ILE A 211 18.87 0.20 -8.23
CA ILE A 211 19.73 1.35 -8.54
C ILE A 211 19.34 2.57 -7.69
N HIS A 212 18.07 2.94 -7.70
CA HIS A 212 17.56 4.18 -7.14
C HIS A 212 17.16 4.09 -5.66
N LYS A 213 17.01 2.88 -5.09
CA LYS A 213 16.64 2.55 -3.70
C LYS A 213 15.22 2.95 -3.29
N ALA A 214 14.74 4.11 -3.68
CA ALA A 214 13.38 4.59 -3.45
C ALA A 214 12.80 5.16 -4.75
N VAL A 215 11.67 4.64 -5.18
CA VAL A 215 11.03 4.93 -6.46
C VAL A 215 9.56 5.23 -6.26
N CYS A 216 9.05 6.22 -6.96
CA CYS A 216 7.63 6.44 -7.16
C CYS A 216 7.27 6.02 -8.59
N LEU A 217 6.62 4.87 -8.73
CA LEU A 217 6.15 4.34 -10.01
C LEU A 217 4.76 4.89 -10.28
N MET A 218 4.59 5.64 -11.36
CA MET A 218 3.37 6.38 -11.68
C MET A 218 2.62 5.79 -12.89
N GLN A 219 1.31 6.10 -12.99
CA GLN A 219 0.45 5.78 -14.12
C GLN A 219 0.29 4.27 -14.33
N ILE A 220 -0.18 3.60 -13.26
CA ILE A 220 -0.44 2.16 -13.23
C ILE A 220 -1.90 1.90 -13.63
N GLY A 221 -2.16 0.80 -14.35
CA GLY A 221 -3.51 0.31 -14.69
C GLY A 221 -3.78 0.32 -16.18
N ASP A 222 -3.30 1.30 -16.93
CA ASP A 222 -3.53 1.38 -18.37
C ASP A 222 -2.56 0.49 -19.17
N LYS A 223 -2.96 0.17 -20.41
CA LYS A 223 -2.13 -0.61 -21.33
C LYS A 223 -0.91 0.18 -21.77
N LEU A 224 0.24 -0.44 -21.64
CA LEU A 224 1.50 0.06 -22.13
C LEU A 224 1.64 -0.18 -23.66
N ARG A 225 2.71 0.29 -24.27
CA ARG A 225 2.98 0.10 -25.71
C ARG A 225 3.08 -1.37 -26.11
N SER A 226 3.47 -2.26 -25.20
CA SER A 226 3.41 -3.72 -25.40
C SER A 226 1.99 -4.29 -25.51
N GLY A 227 0.96 -3.50 -25.17
CA GLY A 227 -0.44 -3.92 -25.14
C GLY A 227 -0.87 -4.57 -23.82
N GLN A 228 0.02 -4.70 -22.85
CA GLN A 228 -0.28 -5.22 -21.51
C GLN A 228 -0.14 -4.10 -20.46
N PRO A 229 -0.94 -4.11 -19.39
CA PRO A 229 -0.72 -3.19 -18.26
C PRO A 229 0.53 -3.59 -17.48
N HIS A 230 1.09 -2.64 -16.74
CA HIS A 230 2.18 -2.95 -15.81
C HIS A 230 1.67 -3.79 -14.63
N ASP A 231 0.57 -3.35 -14.03
CA ASP A 231 -0.13 -4.03 -12.94
C ASP A 231 -1.62 -3.66 -12.98
N GLY A 232 -2.45 -4.36 -12.18
CA GLY A 232 -3.86 -4.04 -11.99
C GLY A 232 -4.06 -2.79 -11.14
N ARG A 233 -5.19 -2.10 -11.39
CA ARG A 233 -5.62 -0.95 -10.57
C ARG A 233 -7.13 -0.96 -10.47
N ALA A 234 -7.69 -0.43 -9.38
CA ALA A 234 -9.14 -0.33 -9.20
C ALA A 234 -9.80 0.37 -10.40
N PRO A 235 -10.74 -0.31 -11.08
CA PRO A 235 -11.28 0.22 -12.34
C PRO A 235 -12.38 1.26 -12.14
N ASP A 236 -12.94 1.37 -10.92
CA ASP A 236 -14.16 2.13 -10.64
C ASP A 236 -13.93 3.40 -9.82
N TYR A 237 -12.77 3.60 -9.21
CA TYR A 237 -12.52 4.79 -8.40
C TYR A 237 -11.14 5.43 -8.54
N ASP A 238 -10.14 4.76 -9.11
CA ASP A 238 -8.80 5.32 -9.31
C ASP A 238 -8.64 5.97 -10.69
N ASP A 239 -8.08 7.17 -10.72
CA ASP A 239 -7.61 7.81 -11.96
C ASP A 239 -6.24 7.23 -12.33
N TRP A 240 -6.22 6.41 -13.39
CA TRP A 240 -5.01 5.69 -13.81
C TRP A 240 -3.91 6.60 -14.34
N SER A 241 -4.22 7.84 -14.70
CA SER A 241 -3.22 8.84 -15.07
C SER A 241 -2.60 9.57 -13.87
N LEU A 242 -3.23 9.48 -12.68
CA LEU A 242 -2.89 10.23 -11.48
C LEU A 242 -2.74 9.30 -10.24
N ASN A 243 -2.14 8.15 -10.41
CA ASN A 243 -1.84 7.22 -9.34
C ASN A 243 -0.35 6.88 -9.28
N CYS A 244 0.07 6.29 -8.19
CA CYS A 244 1.42 5.79 -8.04
C CYS A 244 1.55 4.79 -6.89
N ASP A 245 2.62 4.00 -6.97
CA ASP A 245 3.12 3.18 -5.87
C ASP A 245 4.52 3.67 -5.44
N ILE A 246 4.73 3.75 -4.13
CA ILE A 246 6.05 3.99 -3.55
C ILE A 246 6.71 2.64 -3.32
N ILE A 247 7.85 2.44 -3.96
CA ILE A 247 8.58 1.18 -3.97
C ILE A 247 9.96 1.42 -3.39
N PHE A 248 10.36 0.60 -2.41
CA PHE A 248 11.72 0.57 -1.91
C PHE A 248 12.42 -0.71 -2.35
N TYR A 249 13.72 -0.62 -2.60
CA TYR A 249 14.54 -1.81 -2.77
C TYR A 249 14.77 -2.48 -1.42
N TYR A 250 14.43 -3.77 -1.32
CA TYR A 250 14.65 -4.57 -0.12
C TYR A 250 15.88 -5.49 -0.29
N PRO A 251 17.04 -5.09 0.24
CA PRO A 251 18.30 -5.78 -0.06
C PRO A 251 18.38 -7.19 0.52
N VAL A 252 17.63 -7.52 1.56
CA VAL A 252 17.63 -8.85 2.18
C VAL A 252 17.09 -9.92 1.23
N LEU A 253 16.06 -9.59 0.46
CA LEU A 253 15.45 -10.49 -0.52
C LEU A 253 15.86 -10.17 -1.96
N ASP A 254 16.69 -9.15 -2.18
CA ASP A 254 17.10 -8.65 -3.53
C ASP A 254 15.89 -8.36 -4.42
N THR A 255 14.87 -7.67 -3.88
CA THR A 255 13.60 -7.41 -4.59
C THR A 255 13.06 -6.01 -4.33
N ALA A 256 12.16 -5.56 -5.21
CA ALA A 256 11.30 -4.41 -4.96
C ALA A 256 10.29 -4.72 -3.85
N PHE A 257 9.95 -3.72 -3.05
CA PHE A 257 8.97 -3.80 -1.98
C PHE A 257 8.06 -2.57 -2.02
N GLU A 258 6.79 -2.76 -2.33
CA GLU A 258 5.78 -1.71 -2.28
C GLU A 258 5.45 -1.36 -0.82
N VAL A 259 5.63 -0.09 -0.47
CA VAL A 259 5.37 0.42 0.89
C VAL A 259 4.15 1.32 0.97
N SER A 260 3.66 1.80 -0.16
CA SER A 260 2.46 2.63 -0.25
C SER A 260 1.91 2.63 -1.65
N SER A 261 0.59 2.57 -1.77
CA SER A 261 -0.17 2.70 -3.01
C SER A 261 -1.17 3.83 -2.84
N MET A 262 -1.23 4.76 -3.80
CA MET A 262 -2.10 5.92 -3.73
C MET A 262 -2.50 6.43 -5.11
N GLY A 263 -3.56 7.25 -5.16
CA GLY A 263 -3.98 7.91 -6.39
C GLY A 263 -5.03 8.96 -6.14
N VAL A 264 -5.19 9.82 -7.12
CA VAL A 264 -6.33 10.73 -7.20
C VAL A 264 -7.55 9.91 -7.62
N ARG A 265 -8.68 10.11 -6.95
CA ARG A 265 -9.93 9.42 -7.31
C ARG A 265 -10.52 10.02 -8.57
N VAL A 266 -11.26 9.21 -9.34
CA VAL A 266 -12.07 9.72 -10.45
C VAL A 266 -13.07 10.76 -9.96
N ASP A 267 -13.47 11.67 -10.83
CA ASP A 267 -14.53 12.63 -10.54
C ASP A 267 -15.93 11.99 -10.72
N GLU A 268 -16.96 12.80 -10.63
CA GLU A 268 -18.38 12.38 -10.71
C GLU A 268 -18.89 12.10 -12.14
N LYS A 269 -18.03 12.28 -13.15
CA LYS A 269 -18.35 12.08 -14.55
C LYS A 269 -17.77 10.78 -15.05
#